data_b01bdd9faefe907bdaf5e496d5b39c97
#
_entry.id   b01bdd9faefe907bdaf5e496d5b39c97
#
_cell.length_a   1.000
_cell.length_b   1.000
_cell.length_c   1.000
_cell.angle_alpha   90.00
_cell.angle_beta   90.00
_cell.angle_gamma   90.00
#
_symmetry.space_group_name_H-M   'P 1'
#
loop_
_entity.id
_entity.type
_entity.pdbx_description
1 polymer ?
#
loop_
_entity_poly.entity_id
_entity_poly.type
_entity_poly.pdbx_seq_one_letter_code
_entity_poly.pdbx_strand_id
1 'polypeptide(L)'
;DLEDYLLYGKTFIQLLEDYDESKVIFETIYNNYNLIEQSIKRRGFTATKITTNEWQEWQQSLSEIVYLLYLSYKNLEMYDEAKILLNNWIEKNPSDDNAQGLLDEILQLESS
;
A
#
# COMPACT_ATOMS: atom_id res chain seq x y z
N ASP A 1 13.29 8.94 -3.93
CA ASP A 1 12.98 8.01 -5.02
C ASP A 1 12.13 6.87 -4.49
N LEU A 2 11.07 6.53 -5.22
CA LEU A 2 10.12 5.49 -4.82
C LEU A 2 10.80 4.12 -4.66
N GLU A 3 11.68 3.76 -5.60
CA GLU A 3 12.40 2.48 -5.55
C GLU A 3 13.24 2.35 -4.28
N ASP A 4 13.92 3.43 -3.90
CA ASP A 4 14.75 3.44 -2.69
C ASP A 4 13.90 3.26 -1.43
N TYR A 5 12.76 3.94 -1.37
CA TYR A 5 11.83 3.80 -0.25
C TYR A 5 11.24 2.39 -0.16
N LEU A 6 10.88 1.81 -1.30
CA LEU A 6 10.38 0.44 -1.34
C LEU A 6 11.42 -0.55 -0.85
N LEU A 7 12.65 -0.40 -1.33
CA LEU A 7 13.76 -1.26 -0.90
C LEU A 7 14.04 -1.11 0.59
N TYR A 8 14.01 0.11 1.09
CA TYR A 8 14.22 0.40 2.50
C TYR A 8 13.16 -0.29 3.37
N GLY A 9 11.88 -0.13 2.99
CA GLY A 9 10.77 -0.77 3.71
C GLY A 9 10.84 -2.28 3.67
N LYS A 10 11.20 -2.86 2.52
CA LYS A 10 11.36 -4.32 2.36
C LYS A 10 12.45 -4.85 3.27
N THR A 11 13.52 -4.09 3.46
CA THR A 11 14.62 -4.49 4.34
C THR A 11 14.13 -4.73 5.75
N PHE A 12 13.25 -3.86 6.27
CA PHE A 12 12.71 -4.03 7.61
C PHE A 12 11.86 -5.29 7.73
N ILE A 13 11.12 -5.66 6.68
CA ILE A 13 10.32 -6.89 6.69
C ILE A 13 11.21 -8.13 6.54
N GLN A 14 12.08 -8.14 5.52
CA GLN A 14 12.78 -9.35 5.09
C GLN A 14 13.98 -9.69 5.94
N LEU A 15 14.70 -8.69 6.45
CA LEU A 15 15.94 -8.90 7.18
C LEU A 15 15.81 -8.68 8.68
N LEU A 16 14.98 -7.72 9.09
CA LEU A 16 14.90 -7.30 10.48
C LEU A 16 13.58 -7.70 11.16
N GLU A 17 12.59 -8.10 10.39
CA GLU A 17 11.23 -8.40 10.89
C GLU A 17 10.68 -7.27 11.76
N ASP A 18 11.05 -6.03 11.43
CA ASP A 18 10.61 -4.84 12.15
C ASP A 18 9.36 -4.27 11.46
N TYR A 19 8.20 -4.79 11.87
CA TYR A 19 6.94 -4.43 11.25
C TYR A 19 6.44 -3.04 11.67
N ASP A 20 6.88 -2.53 12.82
CA ASP A 20 6.56 -1.17 13.23
C ASP A 20 7.18 -0.15 12.29
N GLU A 21 8.46 -0.32 11.95
CA GLU A 21 9.14 0.57 11.00
C GLU A 21 8.62 0.40 9.59
N SER A 22 8.42 -0.85 9.13
CA SER A 22 7.90 -1.08 7.78
C SER A 22 6.50 -0.48 7.62
N LYS A 23 5.66 -0.58 8.64
CA LYS A 23 4.34 0.04 8.63
C LYS A 23 4.42 1.55 8.37
N VAL A 24 5.28 2.25 9.11
CA VAL A 24 5.44 3.70 8.95
C VAL A 24 5.87 4.04 7.54
N ILE A 25 6.85 3.31 7.00
CA ILE A 25 7.36 3.54 5.65
C ILE A 25 6.27 3.33 4.60
N PHE A 26 5.57 2.20 4.66
CA PHE A 26 4.55 1.88 3.65
C PHE A 26 3.29 2.73 3.79
N GLU A 27 2.91 3.12 5.01
CA GLU A 27 1.82 4.08 5.20
C GLU A 27 2.18 5.44 4.57
N THR A 28 3.40 5.88 4.74
CA THR A 28 3.87 7.14 4.15
C THR A 28 3.80 7.08 2.62
N ILE A 29 4.27 5.99 2.03
CA ILE A 29 4.23 5.80 0.57
C ILE A 29 2.79 5.75 0.08
N TYR A 30 1.93 4.98 0.74
CA TYR A 30 0.54 4.82 0.36
C TYR A 30 -0.24 6.14 0.47
N ASN A 31 -0.03 6.88 1.54
CA ASN A 31 -0.67 8.18 1.72
C ASN A 31 -0.21 9.20 0.68
N ASN A 32 1.08 9.18 0.34
CA ASN A 32 1.61 10.03 -0.72
C ASN A 32 0.98 9.69 -2.07
N TYR A 33 0.82 8.39 -2.37
CA TYR A 33 0.12 7.97 -3.59
C TYR A 33 -1.28 8.58 -3.65
N ASN A 34 -2.04 8.47 -2.57
CA ASN A 34 -3.42 8.97 -2.53
C ASN A 34 -3.47 10.48 -2.71
N LEU A 35 -2.55 11.21 -2.09
CA LEU A 35 -2.48 12.67 -2.25
C LEU A 35 -2.14 13.07 -3.68
N ILE A 36 -1.20 12.36 -4.30
CA ILE A 36 -0.81 12.61 -5.69
C ILE A 36 -1.99 12.33 -6.62
N GLU A 37 -2.68 11.20 -6.43
CA GLU A 37 -3.84 10.85 -7.24
C GLU A 37 -4.91 11.94 -7.17
N GLN A 38 -5.25 12.39 -5.96
CA GLN A 38 -6.23 13.45 -5.77
C GLN A 38 -5.80 14.75 -6.42
N SER A 39 -4.52 15.10 -6.31
CA SER A 39 -3.98 16.30 -6.91
C SER A 39 -4.05 16.26 -8.44
N ILE A 40 -3.72 15.12 -9.04
CA ILE A 40 -3.80 14.95 -10.49
C ILE A 40 -5.25 15.06 -10.96
N LYS A 41 -6.19 14.42 -10.27
CA LYS A 41 -7.61 14.48 -10.62
C LYS A 41 -8.17 15.90 -10.54
N ARG A 42 -7.70 16.68 -9.58
CA ARG A 42 -8.18 18.04 -9.33
C ARG A 42 -7.53 19.09 -10.20
N ARG A 43 -6.21 18.97 -10.44
CA ARG A 43 -5.39 20.02 -11.06
C ARG A 43 -4.76 19.61 -12.39
N GLY A 44 -4.70 18.31 -12.70
CA GLY A 44 -4.00 17.79 -13.87
C GLY A 44 -2.49 17.71 -13.67
N PHE A 45 -1.81 17.08 -14.64
CA PHE A 45 -0.37 16.84 -14.54
C PHE A 45 0.47 18.11 -14.54
N THR A 46 0.07 19.10 -15.34
CA THR A 46 0.86 20.35 -15.48
C THR A 46 0.97 21.08 -14.14
N ALA A 47 -0.14 21.19 -13.42
CA ALA A 47 -0.18 21.92 -12.15
C ALA A 47 0.52 21.17 -11.02
N THR A 48 0.51 19.84 -11.06
CA THR A 48 1.15 19.01 -10.03
C THR A 48 2.65 18.87 -10.25
N LYS A 49 3.15 19.21 -11.45
CA LYS A 49 4.56 19.05 -11.85
C LYS A 49 5.03 17.59 -11.79
N ILE A 50 4.11 16.66 -11.83
CA ILE A 50 4.41 15.23 -11.86
C ILE A 50 4.29 14.76 -13.30
N THR A 51 5.32 14.08 -13.82
CA THR A 51 5.28 13.57 -15.20
C THR A 51 4.39 12.33 -15.28
N THR A 52 3.88 12.06 -16.48
CA THR A 52 3.09 10.85 -16.72
C THR A 52 3.90 9.58 -16.46
N ASN A 53 5.21 9.61 -16.73
CA ASN A 53 6.09 8.46 -16.46
C ASN A 53 6.24 8.21 -14.96
N GLU A 54 6.44 9.26 -14.17
CA GLU A 54 6.51 9.14 -12.71
C GLU A 54 5.21 8.58 -12.14
N TRP A 55 4.07 9.08 -12.63
CA TRP A 55 2.77 8.61 -12.18
C TRP A 55 2.54 7.14 -12.52
N GLN A 56 2.96 6.72 -13.73
CA GLN A 56 2.87 5.33 -14.17
C GLN A 56 3.69 4.41 -13.25
N GLU A 57 4.89 4.84 -12.88
CA GLU A 57 5.76 4.10 -11.97
C GLU A 57 5.09 3.89 -10.61
N TRP A 58 4.46 4.94 -10.06
CA TRP A 58 3.70 4.83 -8.82
C TRP A 58 2.55 3.82 -8.94
N GLN A 59 1.80 3.89 -10.04
CA GLN A 59 0.67 2.99 -10.27
C GLN A 59 1.10 1.54 -10.39
N GLN A 60 2.21 1.29 -11.07
CA GLN A 60 2.75 -0.06 -11.22
C GLN A 60 3.20 -0.66 -9.90
N SER A 61 3.67 0.16 -8.98
CA SER A 61 4.16 -0.29 -7.68
C SER A 61 3.07 -0.40 -6.62
N LEU A 62 1.87 0.13 -6.89
CA LEU A 62 0.82 0.25 -5.88
C LEU A 62 0.38 -1.10 -5.29
N SER A 63 0.23 -2.11 -6.15
CA SER A 63 -0.18 -3.45 -5.70
C SER A 63 0.82 -4.02 -4.68
N GLU A 64 2.11 -3.85 -4.95
CA GLU A 64 3.17 -4.29 -4.04
C GLU A 64 3.14 -3.50 -2.74
N ILE A 65 2.95 -2.19 -2.83
CA ILE A 65 2.86 -1.31 -1.64
C ILE A 65 1.72 -1.77 -0.72
N VAL A 66 0.55 -2.04 -1.30
CA VAL A 66 -0.61 -2.51 -0.54
C VAL A 66 -0.33 -3.85 0.12
N TYR A 67 0.29 -4.78 -0.61
CA TYR A 67 0.63 -6.09 -0.06
C TYR A 67 1.61 -5.98 1.12
N LEU A 68 2.65 -5.17 0.97
CA LEU A 68 3.67 -5.01 2.02
C LEU A 68 3.10 -4.29 3.25
N LEU A 69 2.22 -3.32 3.04
CA LEU A 69 1.53 -2.66 4.14
C LEU A 69 0.59 -3.64 4.86
N TYR A 70 -0.12 -4.47 4.10
CA TYR A 70 -0.94 -5.54 4.65
C TYR A 70 -0.12 -6.48 5.55
N LEU A 71 1.07 -6.91 5.07
CA LEU A 71 1.95 -7.77 5.87
C LEU A 71 2.34 -7.11 7.18
N SER A 72 2.65 -5.83 7.15
CA SER A 72 3.01 -5.09 8.36
C SER A 72 1.84 -5.05 9.34
N TYR A 73 0.65 -4.71 8.86
CA TYR A 73 -0.55 -4.69 9.71
C TYR A 73 -0.86 -6.07 10.29
N LYS A 74 -0.79 -7.11 9.47
CA LYS A 74 -1.08 -8.48 9.92
C LYS A 74 -0.14 -8.91 11.05
N ASN A 75 1.15 -8.66 10.89
CA ASN A 75 2.14 -9.07 11.87
C ASN A 75 2.09 -8.24 13.16
N LEU A 76 1.53 -7.04 13.09
CA LEU A 76 1.27 -6.19 14.26
C LEU A 76 -0.11 -6.43 14.86
N GLU A 77 -0.87 -7.38 14.33
CA GLU A 77 -2.25 -7.66 14.75
C GLU A 77 -3.19 -6.45 14.59
N MET A 78 -2.87 -5.58 13.63
CA MET A 78 -3.69 -4.41 13.31
C MET A 78 -4.72 -4.80 12.24
N TYR A 79 -5.66 -5.66 12.64
CA TYR A 79 -6.60 -6.28 11.70
C TYR A 79 -7.63 -5.30 11.13
N ASP A 80 -8.05 -4.30 11.91
CA ASP A 80 -9.00 -3.30 11.41
C ASP A 80 -8.36 -2.48 10.29
N GLU A 81 -7.13 -2.05 10.46
CA GLU A 81 -6.39 -1.29 9.46
C GLU A 81 -6.16 -2.13 8.20
N ALA A 82 -5.84 -3.42 8.38
CA ALA A 82 -5.67 -4.34 7.26
C ALA A 82 -6.97 -4.49 6.47
N LYS A 83 -8.11 -4.63 7.15
CA LYS A 83 -9.41 -4.75 6.49
C LYS A 83 -9.76 -3.48 5.71
N ILE A 84 -9.54 -2.31 6.29
CA ILE A 84 -9.80 -1.03 5.62
C ILE A 84 -8.95 -0.91 4.35
N LEU A 85 -7.67 -1.22 4.46
CA LEU A 85 -6.74 -1.17 3.33
C LEU A 85 -7.21 -2.07 2.19
N LEU A 86 -7.53 -3.33 2.50
CA LEU A 86 -7.94 -4.31 1.49
C LEU A 86 -9.30 -3.98 0.89
N ASN A 87 -10.26 -3.54 1.68
CA ASN A 87 -11.57 -3.15 1.17
C ASN A 87 -11.48 -1.97 0.21
N ASN A 88 -10.65 -0.98 0.53
CA ASN A 88 -10.42 0.16 -0.36
C ASN A 88 -9.75 -0.28 -1.66
N TRP A 89 -8.80 -1.20 -1.58
CA TRP A 89 -8.13 -1.74 -2.77
C TRP A 89 -9.10 -2.55 -3.64
N ILE A 90 -9.89 -3.43 -3.04
CA ILE A 90 -10.85 -4.29 -3.75
C ILE A 90 -11.93 -3.44 -4.44
N GLU A 91 -12.38 -2.36 -3.79
CA GLU A 91 -13.35 -1.45 -4.39
C GLU A 91 -12.83 -0.86 -5.71
N LYS A 92 -11.55 -0.53 -5.76
CA LYS A 92 -10.91 0.01 -6.96
C LYS A 92 -10.49 -1.08 -7.96
N ASN A 93 -10.29 -2.30 -7.48
CA ASN A 93 -9.76 -3.42 -8.26
C ASN A 93 -10.57 -4.69 -7.96
N PRO A 94 -11.86 -4.73 -8.34
CA PRO A 94 -12.74 -5.83 -7.95
C PRO A 94 -12.38 -7.19 -8.56
N SER A 95 -11.53 -7.21 -9.58
CA SER A 95 -11.08 -8.45 -10.20
C SER A 95 -9.80 -9.02 -9.57
N ASP A 96 -9.26 -8.38 -8.54
CA ASP A 96 -8.05 -8.85 -7.87
C ASP A 96 -8.39 -9.96 -6.86
N ASP A 97 -8.30 -11.20 -7.31
CA ASP A 97 -8.60 -12.37 -6.48
C ASP A 97 -7.60 -12.54 -5.32
N ASN A 98 -6.35 -12.09 -5.51
CA ASN A 98 -5.34 -12.15 -4.46
C ASN A 98 -5.73 -11.29 -3.27
N ALA A 99 -6.21 -10.08 -3.53
CA ALA A 99 -6.64 -9.18 -2.47
C ALA A 99 -7.83 -9.76 -1.68
N GLN A 100 -8.76 -10.41 -2.38
CA GLN A 100 -9.88 -11.08 -1.73
C GLN A 100 -9.38 -12.20 -0.81
N GLY A 101 -8.39 -12.97 -1.26
CA GLY A 101 -7.77 -14.02 -0.45
C GLY A 101 -7.11 -13.48 0.81
N LEU A 102 -6.45 -12.34 0.70
CA LEU A 102 -5.83 -11.67 1.86
C LEU A 102 -6.88 -11.20 2.86
N LEU A 103 -7.99 -10.67 2.37
CA LEU A 103 -9.10 -10.25 3.23
C LEU A 103 -9.68 -11.44 3.98
N ASP A 104 -9.88 -12.56 3.30
CA ASP A 104 -10.37 -13.80 3.93
C ASP A 104 -9.40 -14.27 5.02
N GLU A 105 -8.10 -14.19 4.77
CA GLU A 105 -7.07 -14.56 5.75
C GLU A 105 -7.17 -13.70 7.02
N ILE A 106 -7.33 -12.39 6.86
CA ILE A 106 -7.45 -11.48 8.00
C ILE A 106 -8.73 -11.76 8.81
N LEU A 107 -9.83 -12.05 8.12
CA LEU A 107 -11.09 -12.38 8.80
C LEU A 107 -10.97 -13.65 9.62
N GLN A 108 -10.23 -14.64 9.13
CA GLN A 108 -9.97 -15.88 9.88
C GLN A 108 -9.09 -15.63 11.10
N LEU A 109 -8.04 -14.83 10.94
CA LEU A 109 -7.13 -14.49 12.05
C LEU A 109 -7.86 -13.71 13.14
N GLU A 110 -8.74 -12.81 12.75
CA GLU A 110 -9.52 -12.01 13.70
C GLU A 110 -10.49 -12.87 14.52
N SER A 111 -11.03 -13.92 13.93
CA SER A 111 -12.01 -14.79 14.59
C SER A 111 -11.38 -15.94 15.40
N SER A 112 -10.06 -16.05 15.42
CA SER A 112 -9.34 -17.10 16.15
C SER A 112 -9.22 -16.83 17.65
#